data_2894ec60eb0b8517ed36542381142707
#
_entry.id   2894ec60eb0b8517ed36542381142707
#
_cell.length_a   1.000
_cell.length_b   1.000
_cell.length_c   1.000
_cell.angle_alpha   90.00
_cell.angle_beta   90.00
_cell.angle_gamma   90.00
#
_symmetry.space_group_name_H-M   'P 1'
#
loop_
_entity.id
_entity.type
_entity.pdbx_description
1 polymer ?
#
loop_
_entity_poly.entity_id
_entity_poly.type
_entity_poly.pdbx_seq_one_letter_code
_entity_poly.pdbx_strand_id
1 'polypeptide(L)'
;MTNDNAPITNEPEPRGKHGKSRNLRSWILGILFGAALAVVLVGALVWLSTGIGLLGLLRGGGTQINVGQPTVVRQIQQLQRLETVSYSMDKIISGDHPNAYLPKFLAGDRLLLVVHGEVVAGINLTGLQPGDVQIQGLKVSIHLPAAEVFSTRIDNARTKVYSRDTGIFSSPDPNLESEVREEAERQLQQDALQDGILKIAADNARSTITGMLTGFGFHEVDLR
;
A
#
# COMPACT_ATOMS: atom_id res chain seq x y z
N MET A 1 100.50 66.36 -0.20
CA MET A 1 100.25 67.79 -0.31
C MET A 1 98.74 67.91 0.02
N THR A 2 98.53 68.24 1.35
CA THR A 2 97.98 69.52 1.80
C THR A 2 96.56 69.81 1.26
N ASN A 3 95.59 70.03 1.96
CA ASN A 3 95.33 70.64 3.24
C ASN A 3 93.77 70.61 3.43
N ASP A 4 93.34 70.24 4.58
CA ASP A 4 92.69 71.11 5.55
C ASP A 4 91.43 71.89 5.06
N ASN A 5 90.29 71.72 5.62
CA ASN A 5 89.85 72.45 6.82
C ASN A 5 88.32 72.18 7.05
N ALA A 6 88.02 71.75 8.21
CA ALA A 6 86.72 72.06 8.82
C ALA A 6 86.73 73.60 9.15
N PRO A 7 85.71 74.18 9.68
CA PRO A 7 84.51 73.72 10.43
C PRO A 7 83.22 74.55 10.17
N ILE A 8 82.34 74.45 11.07
CA ILE A 8 81.37 75.39 11.72
C ILE A 8 79.90 74.98 11.54
N THR A 9 79.39 74.37 12.58
CA THR A 9 78.23 74.77 13.39
C THR A 9 77.21 75.74 12.76
N ASN A 10 75.98 75.31 12.72
CA ASN A 10 74.85 76.10 13.24
C ASN A 10 73.58 75.26 13.30
N GLU A 11 73.22 74.94 14.54
CA GLU A 11 71.84 74.73 14.89
C GLU A 11 71.11 76.09 14.79
N PRO A 12 69.88 76.12 14.41
CA PRO A 12 68.84 76.36 15.42
C PRO A 12 67.49 75.67 15.13
N GLU A 13 67.01 75.18 16.21
CA GLU A 13 65.71 75.30 16.80
C GLU A 13 64.43 74.85 16.07
N PRO A 14 63.45 74.44 16.87
CA PRO A 14 62.40 73.50 16.45
C PRO A 14 61.17 74.25 15.97
N ARG A 15 60.57 73.76 14.88
CA ARG A 15 59.23 74.18 14.49
C ARG A 15 58.18 73.11 14.74
N GLY A 16 57.39 73.48 15.66
CA GLY A 16 55.96 73.28 15.81
C GLY A 16 55.38 71.94 15.34
N LYS A 17 55.18 71.06 16.28
CA LYS A 17 54.20 69.98 16.17
C LYS A 17 52.80 70.57 15.99
N HIS A 18 52.26 70.62 14.78
CA HIS A 18 50.82 70.66 14.60
C HIS A 18 50.25 69.26 14.87
N GLY A 19 49.87 69.06 16.10
CA GLY A 19 49.03 67.96 16.52
C GLY A 19 47.65 68.06 15.81
N LYS A 20 47.48 67.27 14.78
CA LYS A 20 46.17 67.01 14.21
C LYS A 20 45.42 66.15 15.24
N SER A 21 44.68 66.80 16.12
CA SER A 21 43.74 66.11 17.00
C SER A 21 42.71 65.39 16.11
N ARG A 22 42.98 64.15 15.80
CA ARG A 22 41.99 63.26 15.23
C ARG A 22 40.87 63.17 16.26
N ASN A 23 39.70 63.70 15.89
CA ASN A 23 38.53 63.72 16.72
C ASN A 23 38.14 62.25 17.00
N LEU A 24 38.73 61.71 18.06
CA LEU A 24 38.48 60.35 18.53
C LEU A 24 36.94 60.10 18.75
N ARG A 25 36.25 61.19 19.11
CA ARG A 25 34.81 61.23 19.31
C ARG A 25 34.00 60.92 17.99
N SER A 26 34.45 61.47 16.85
CA SER A 26 33.76 61.22 15.56
C SER A 26 33.98 59.80 15.05
N TRP A 27 35.15 59.22 15.37
CA TRP A 27 35.44 57.83 14.99
C TRP A 27 34.66 56.82 15.85
N ILE A 28 34.54 57.09 17.17
CA ILE A 28 33.72 56.27 18.08
C ILE A 28 32.24 56.39 17.72
N LEU A 29 31.74 57.56 17.36
CA LEU A 29 30.38 57.76 16.90
C LEU A 29 30.12 57.02 15.58
N GLY A 30 31.07 56.97 14.65
CA GLY A 30 30.95 56.21 13.39
C GLY A 30 30.90 54.71 13.64
N ILE A 31 31.70 54.15 14.55
CA ILE A 31 31.69 52.74 14.94
C ILE A 31 30.38 52.36 15.63
N LEU A 32 29.89 53.19 16.54
CA LEU A 32 28.62 52.97 17.24
C LEU A 32 27.43 53.01 16.27
N PHE A 33 27.43 53.92 15.30
CA PHE A 33 26.41 54.02 14.29
C PHE A 33 26.44 52.82 13.32
N GLY A 34 27.64 52.38 12.91
CA GLY A 34 27.84 51.19 12.10
C GLY A 34 27.40 49.92 12.82
N ALA A 35 27.71 49.77 14.11
CA ALA A 35 27.27 48.63 14.90
C ALA A 35 25.76 48.61 15.10
N ALA A 36 25.13 49.76 15.36
CA ALA A 36 23.67 49.86 15.45
C ALA A 36 22.97 49.50 14.13
N LEU A 37 23.52 49.96 13.00
CA LEU A 37 23.01 49.62 11.68
C LEU A 37 23.12 48.10 11.36
N ALA A 38 24.26 47.51 11.74
CA ALA A 38 24.48 46.07 11.57
C ALA A 38 23.50 45.26 12.42
N VAL A 39 23.20 45.64 13.65
CA VAL A 39 22.21 44.96 14.51
C VAL A 39 20.81 45.08 13.94
N VAL A 40 20.45 46.27 13.39
CA VAL A 40 19.14 46.45 12.74
C VAL A 40 19.02 45.60 11.48
N LEU A 41 20.09 45.51 10.66
CA LEU A 41 20.08 44.66 9.45
C LEU A 41 20.02 43.18 9.81
N VAL A 42 20.77 42.70 10.80
CA VAL A 42 20.70 41.32 11.27
C VAL A 42 19.33 41.02 11.88
N GLY A 43 18.79 41.94 12.67
CA GLY A 43 17.44 41.84 13.23
C GLY A 43 16.35 41.76 12.11
N ALA A 44 16.48 42.62 11.07
CA ALA A 44 15.59 42.59 9.91
C ALA A 44 15.72 41.29 9.13
N LEU A 45 16.96 40.76 8.97
CA LEU A 45 17.20 39.48 8.26
C LEU A 45 16.62 38.31 9.05
N VAL A 46 16.78 38.29 10.36
CA VAL A 46 16.20 37.29 11.26
C VAL A 46 14.66 37.39 11.23
N TRP A 47 14.13 38.62 11.26
CA TRP A 47 12.68 38.84 11.20
C TRP A 47 12.09 38.40 9.85
N LEU A 48 12.80 38.65 8.75
CA LEU A 48 12.40 38.19 7.42
C LEU A 48 12.46 36.65 7.32
N SER A 49 13.52 36.03 7.88
CA SER A 49 13.68 34.58 7.86
C SER A 49 12.67 33.85 8.76
N THR A 50 12.40 34.39 9.94
CA THR A 50 11.38 33.84 10.86
C THR A 50 9.96 34.15 10.42
N GLY A 51 9.72 35.33 9.81
CA GLY A 51 8.42 35.69 9.24
C GLY A 51 8.00 34.78 8.07
N ILE A 52 8.95 34.42 7.21
CA ILE A 52 8.67 33.48 6.09
C ILE A 52 8.44 32.06 6.64
N GLY A 53 9.16 31.66 7.69
CA GLY A 53 8.95 30.36 8.35
C GLY A 53 7.59 30.27 9.07
N LEU A 54 7.18 31.35 9.75
CA LEU A 54 5.89 31.36 10.46
C LEU A 54 4.70 31.46 9.50
N LEU A 55 4.84 32.19 8.39
CA LEU A 55 3.84 32.22 7.30
C LEU A 55 3.75 30.89 6.58
N GLY A 56 4.86 30.11 6.52
CA GLY A 56 4.87 28.72 6.01
C GLY A 56 4.12 27.76 6.94
N LEU A 57 4.22 27.95 8.26
CA LEU A 57 3.49 27.17 9.25
C LEU A 57 1.99 27.53 9.31
N LEU A 58 1.63 28.79 9.07
CA LEU A 58 0.24 29.22 8.96
C LEU A 58 -0.37 28.87 7.58
N ARG A 59 0.48 28.61 6.58
CA ARG A 59 0.10 28.08 5.28
C ARG A 59 0.25 26.56 5.25
N GLY A 60 -0.04 25.91 6.37
CA GLY A 60 -0.33 24.49 6.48
C GLY A 60 -1.63 24.12 5.77
N GLY A 61 -1.71 24.49 4.50
CA GLY A 61 -2.61 23.88 3.54
C GLY A 61 -2.05 22.48 3.28
N GLY A 62 -2.35 21.52 4.15
CA GLY A 62 -2.29 20.14 3.77
C GLY A 62 -3.03 20.06 2.44
N THR A 63 -2.38 19.49 1.44
CA THR A 63 -3.00 19.18 0.15
C THR A 63 -4.21 18.33 0.49
N GLN A 64 -5.39 18.93 0.59
CA GLN A 64 -6.63 18.19 0.65
C GLN A 64 -6.76 17.56 -0.73
N ILE A 65 -6.28 16.34 -0.83
CA ILE A 65 -6.58 15.48 -1.97
C ILE A 65 -8.08 15.26 -1.85
N ASN A 66 -8.85 16.05 -2.60
CA ASN A 66 -10.28 15.86 -2.71
C ASN A 66 -10.49 14.60 -3.54
N VAL A 67 -10.47 13.44 -2.86
CA VAL A 67 -10.72 12.15 -3.47
C VAL A 67 -12.21 12.07 -3.75
N GLY A 68 -12.61 12.58 -4.90
CA GLY A 68 -14.02 12.56 -5.33
C GLY A 68 -14.52 11.13 -5.55
N GLN A 69 -15.82 10.93 -5.44
CA GLN A 69 -16.53 9.67 -5.69
C GLN A 69 -16.00 8.88 -6.92
N PRO A 70 -15.83 9.51 -8.12
CA PRO A 70 -15.36 8.79 -9.30
C PRO A 70 -13.92 8.24 -9.14
N THR A 71 -13.09 8.88 -8.32
CA THR A 71 -11.70 8.45 -8.07
C THR A 71 -11.69 7.23 -7.17
N VAL A 72 -12.49 7.22 -6.09
CA VAL A 72 -12.63 6.07 -5.19
C VAL A 72 -13.18 4.86 -5.93
N VAL A 73 -14.26 5.04 -6.70
CA VAL A 73 -14.86 3.96 -7.51
C VAL A 73 -13.82 3.35 -8.45
N ARG A 74 -13.09 4.17 -9.22
CA ARG A 74 -12.04 3.66 -10.13
C ARG A 74 -10.95 2.90 -9.41
N GLN A 75 -10.52 3.39 -8.26
CA GLN A 75 -9.47 2.73 -7.47
C GLN A 75 -9.92 1.37 -6.95
N ILE A 76 -11.16 1.24 -6.50
CA ILE A 76 -11.75 -0.01 -6.06
C ILE A 76 -11.98 -0.95 -7.26
N GLN A 77 -12.51 -0.44 -8.37
CA GLN A 77 -12.71 -1.22 -9.60
C GLN A 77 -11.39 -1.79 -10.17
N GLN A 78 -10.25 -1.11 -9.96
CA GLN A 78 -8.93 -1.62 -10.37
C GLN A 78 -8.56 -2.93 -9.68
N LEU A 79 -9.12 -3.22 -8.51
CA LEU A 79 -8.97 -4.51 -7.85
C LEU A 79 -9.68 -5.64 -8.60
N GLN A 80 -10.61 -5.31 -9.50
CA GLN A 80 -11.41 -6.25 -10.31
C GLN A 80 -12.04 -7.36 -9.44
N ARG A 81 -11.40 -8.52 -9.37
CA ARG A 81 -11.76 -9.65 -8.50
C ARG A 81 -10.87 -9.64 -7.27
N LEU A 82 -11.45 -9.30 -6.13
CA LEU A 82 -10.74 -9.30 -4.84
C LEU A 82 -10.87 -10.68 -4.21
N GLU A 83 -9.90 -11.56 -4.50
CA GLU A 83 -9.78 -12.87 -3.87
C GLU A 83 -9.31 -12.68 -2.42
N THR A 84 -10.10 -13.13 -1.47
CA THR A 84 -9.87 -12.82 -0.04
C THR A 84 -9.74 -14.06 0.83
N VAL A 85 -10.09 -15.22 0.31
CA VAL A 85 -9.95 -16.50 1.01
C VAL A 85 -9.70 -17.62 0.01
N SER A 86 -8.84 -18.55 0.37
CA SER A 86 -8.62 -19.83 -0.31
C SER A 86 -8.71 -20.96 0.72
N TYR A 87 -9.56 -21.94 0.46
CA TYR A 87 -9.67 -23.16 1.22
C TYR A 87 -8.97 -24.30 0.48
N SER A 88 -7.96 -24.89 1.12
CA SER A 88 -7.33 -26.12 0.63
C SER A 88 -7.79 -27.31 1.47
N MET A 89 -8.27 -28.36 0.83
CA MET A 89 -8.80 -29.53 1.50
C MET A 89 -8.47 -30.83 0.76
N ASP A 90 -8.35 -31.91 1.53
CA ASP A 90 -8.18 -33.27 1.02
C ASP A 90 -9.49 -34.02 1.15
N LYS A 91 -9.87 -34.78 0.13
CA LYS A 91 -11.09 -35.59 0.12
C LYS A 91 -10.87 -36.93 -0.56
N ILE A 92 -11.55 -37.98 -0.07
CA ILE A 92 -11.61 -39.27 -0.74
C ILE A 92 -12.94 -39.40 -1.42
N ILE A 93 -12.92 -39.54 -2.74
CA ILE A 93 -14.09 -39.67 -3.57
C ILE A 93 -14.09 -41.08 -4.22
N SER A 94 -15.24 -41.71 -4.19
CA SER A 94 -15.44 -42.96 -4.89
C SER A 94 -16.48 -42.81 -5.99
N GLY A 95 -16.16 -43.37 -7.16
CA GLY A 95 -17.14 -43.57 -8.23
C GLY A 95 -17.25 -45.07 -8.56
N ASP A 96 -18.43 -45.52 -8.89
CA ASP A 96 -18.65 -46.89 -9.35
C ASP A 96 -19.67 -46.93 -10.54
N HIS A 97 -19.33 -47.72 -11.53
CA HIS A 97 -20.26 -48.11 -12.60
C HIS A 97 -20.72 -49.55 -12.34
N PRO A 98 -21.84 -49.75 -11.61
CA PRO A 98 -22.35 -51.07 -11.33
C PRO A 98 -23.00 -51.67 -12.58
N ASN A 99 -22.85 -52.98 -12.75
CA ASN A 99 -23.64 -53.71 -13.74
C ASN A 99 -25.03 -54.04 -13.16
N ALA A 100 -26.09 -53.83 -13.92
CA ALA A 100 -27.46 -54.03 -13.46
C ALA A 100 -27.82 -55.51 -13.21
N TYR A 101 -27.08 -56.45 -13.82
CA TYR A 101 -27.45 -57.86 -13.85
C TYR A 101 -26.47 -58.77 -13.11
N LEU A 102 -25.26 -58.30 -12.86
CA LEU A 102 -24.21 -59.09 -12.24
C LEU A 102 -23.69 -58.47 -10.95
N PRO A 103 -23.29 -59.34 -9.98
CA PRO A 103 -22.61 -58.83 -8.77
C PRO A 103 -21.36 -58.01 -9.10
N LYS A 104 -21.08 -57.01 -8.29
CA LYS A 104 -19.98 -56.03 -8.52
C LYS A 104 -18.58 -56.67 -8.71
N PHE A 105 -18.30 -57.82 -8.06
CA PHE A 105 -17.03 -58.53 -8.21
C PHE A 105 -16.89 -59.26 -9.56
N LEU A 106 -18.01 -59.52 -10.26
CA LEU A 106 -18.00 -60.12 -11.59
C LEU A 106 -18.00 -59.06 -12.69
N ALA A 107 -18.79 -58.00 -12.51
CA ALA A 107 -18.94 -56.94 -13.51
C ALA A 107 -19.20 -55.61 -12.83
N GLY A 108 -18.40 -54.63 -13.16
CA GLY A 108 -18.40 -53.28 -12.63
C GLY A 108 -17.00 -52.67 -12.65
N ASP A 109 -16.91 -51.39 -12.45
CA ASP A 109 -15.67 -50.67 -12.31
C ASP A 109 -15.83 -49.69 -11.15
N ARG A 110 -14.91 -49.71 -10.20
CA ARG A 110 -14.92 -48.86 -9.04
C ARG A 110 -13.56 -48.17 -8.88
N LEU A 111 -13.60 -46.87 -8.67
CA LEU A 111 -12.43 -46.03 -8.49
C LEU A 111 -12.51 -45.28 -7.15
N LEU A 112 -11.44 -45.31 -6.39
CA LEU A 112 -11.22 -44.40 -5.25
C LEU A 112 -10.13 -43.43 -5.60
N LEU A 113 -10.45 -42.13 -5.46
CA LEU A 113 -9.51 -41.03 -5.67
C LEU A 113 -9.23 -40.32 -4.32
N VAL A 114 -7.97 -40.08 -4.02
CA VAL A 114 -7.58 -39.10 -3.00
C VAL A 114 -7.32 -37.79 -3.74
N VAL A 115 -8.20 -36.83 -3.50
CA VAL A 115 -8.20 -35.54 -4.20
C VAL A 115 -7.71 -34.47 -3.25
N HIS A 116 -6.76 -33.66 -3.72
CA HIS A 116 -6.39 -32.39 -3.11
C HIS A 116 -7.00 -31.27 -3.93
N GLY A 117 -7.82 -30.40 -3.30
CA GLY A 117 -8.52 -29.33 -4.00
C GLY A 117 -8.39 -27.98 -3.30
N GLU A 118 -8.63 -26.95 -4.07
CA GLU A 118 -8.62 -25.57 -3.64
C GLU A 118 -9.90 -24.86 -4.10
N VAL A 119 -10.56 -24.18 -3.17
CA VAL A 119 -11.73 -23.33 -3.44
C VAL A 119 -11.39 -21.89 -3.09
N VAL A 120 -11.47 -21.00 -4.08
CA VAL A 120 -11.15 -19.57 -3.92
C VAL A 120 -12.44 -18.77 -3.97
N ALA A 121 -12.62 -17.87 -3.00
CA ALA A 121 -13.76 -16.96 -2.93
C ALA A 121 -13.35 -15.52 -2.65
N GLY A 122 -14.23 -14.59 -2.99
CA GLY A 122 -13.97 -13.16 -2.85
C GLY A 122 -15.15 -12.31 -3.32
N ILE A 123 -14.87 -11.05 -3.65
CA ILE A 123 -15.86 -10.09 -4.15
C ILE A 123 -15.46 -9.60 -5.55
N ASN A 124 -16.42 -9.57 -6.46
CA ASN A 124 -16.24 -9.02 -7.80
C ASN A 124 -16.59 -7.52 -7.80
N LEU A 125 -15.58 -6.68 -7.89
CA LEU A 125 -15.70 -5.22 -7.81
C LEU A 125 -15.83 -4.54 -9.18
N THR A 126 -15.81 -5.29 -10.28
CA THR A 126 -15.90 -4.72 -11.64
C THR A 126 -17.24 -4.04 -11.89
N GLY A 127 -18.30 -4.52 -11.26
CA GLY A 127 -19.66 -4.01 -11.39
C GLY A 127 -20.00 -2.83 -10.48
N LEU A 128 -19.07 -2.36 -9.62
CA LEU A 128 -19.32 -1.27 -8.69
C LEU A 128 -19.66 0.02 -9.45
N GLN A 129 -20.77 0.66 -9.09
CA GLN A 129 -21.23 1.89 -9.72
C GLN A 129 -20.92 3.11 -8.85
N PRO A 130 -20.83 4.33 -9.44
CA PRO A 130 -20.71 5.55 -8.64
C PRO A 130 -21.84 5.74 -7.62
N GLY A 131 -23.04 5.22 -7.90
CA GLY A 131 -24.17 5.25 -6.97
C GLY A 131 -24.00 4.40 -5.72
N ASP A 132 -23.14 3.38 -5.78
CA ASP A 132 -22.85 2.48 -4.65
C ASP A 132 -21.89 3.11 -3.64
N VAL A 133 -21.27 4.26 -3.97
CA VAL A 133 -20.29 4.96 -3.15
C VAL A 133 -20.80 6.33 -2.78
N GLN A 134 -20.88 6.64 -1.50
CA GLN A 134 -21.27 7.93 -0.96
C GLN A 134 -20.14 8.50 -0.11
N ILE A 135 -19.70 9.73 -0.43
CA ILE A 135 -18.63 10.42 0.27
C ILE A 135 -19.17 11.69 0.93
N GLN A 136 -18.93 11.84 2.22
CA GLN A 136 -19.32 13.02 3.01
C GLN A 136 -18.09 13.47 3.84
N GLY A 137 -17.29 14.37 3.30
CA GLY A 137 -16.05 14.80 3.93
C GLY A 137 -15.07 13.66 4.09
N LEU A 138 -14.76 13.26 5.31
CA LEU A 138 -13.83 12.14 5.63
C LEU A 138 -14.56 10.81 5.90
N LYS A 139 -15.87 10.78 5.69
CA LYS A 139 -16.70 9.59 5.77
C LYS A 139 -16.99 9.04 4.40
N VAL A 140 -16.86 7.73 4.22
CA VAL A 140 -17.24 7.00 3.01
C VAL A 140 -18.16 5.84 3.36
N SER A 141 -19.24 5.68 2.60
CA SER A 141 -20.16 4.53 2.67
C SER A 141 -20.19 3.85 1.31
N ILE A 142 -19.99 2.51 1.29
CA ILE A 142 -19.95 1.72 0.06
C ILE A 142 -20.86 0.51 0.20
N HIS A 143 -21.70 0.30 -0.81
CA HIS A 143 -22.46 -0.93 -0.96
C HIS A 143 -21.64 -1.94 -1.75
N LEU A 144 -21.14 -3.00 -1.07
CA LEU A 144 -20.32 -4.02 -1.69
C LEU A 144 -21.19 -5.11 -2.33
N PRO A 145 -20.78 -5.65 -3.48
CA PRO A 145 -21.40 -6.86 -4.03
C PRO A 145 -21.27 -8.05 -3.07
N ALA A 146 -22.16 -9.03 -3.22
CA ALA A 146 -22.06 -10.26 -2.46
C ALA A 146 -20.77 -11.02 -2.78
N ALA A 147 -20.24 -11.74 -1.79
CA ALA A 147 -19.13 -12.65 -2.02
C ALA A 147 -19.56 -13.85 -2.84
N GLU A 148 -18.69 -14.33 -3.72
CA GLU A 148 -18.93 -15.48 -4.61
C GLU A 148 -17.70 -16.39 -4.66
N VAL A 149 -17.92 -17.66 -5.03
CA VAL A 149 -16.83 -18.58 -5.33
C VAL A 149 -16.33 -18.26 -6.73
N PHE A 150 -15.03 -17.99 -6.85
CA PHE A 150 -14.40 -17.66 -8.11
C PHE A 150 -13.91 -18.89 -8.85
N SER A 151 -13.39 -19.86 -8.13
CA SER A 151 -12.91 -21.09 -8.73
C SER A 151 -12.88 -22.23 -7.71
N THR A 152 -13.14 -23.43 -8.21
CA THR A 152 -12.85 -24.70 -7.54
C THR A 152 -11.90 -25.46 -8.44
N ARG A 153 -10.78 -25.92 -7.92
CA ARG A 153 -9.74 -26.60 -8.70
C ARG A 153 -9.22 -27.81 -7.97
N ILE A 154 -8.91 -28.87 -8.72
CA ILE A 154 -8.19 -30.04 -8.24
C ILE A 154 -6.71 -29.88 -8.59
N ASP A 155 -5.85 -30.05 -7.60
CA ASP A 155 -4.40 -30.17 -7.82
C ASP A 155 -4.08 -31.56 -8.36
N ASN A 156 -3.86 -31.64 -9.66
CA ASN A 156 -3.55 -32.89 -10.33
C ASN A 156 -2.18 -33.52 -9.89
N ALA A 157 -1.26 -32.71 -9.43
CA ALA A 157 0.03 -33.21 -8.94
C ALA A 157 -0.09 -33.94 -7.59
N ARG A 158 -1.04 -33.52 -6.76
CA ARG A 158 -1.31 -34.06 -5.42
C ARG A 158 -2.46 -35.07 -5.40
N THR A 159 -3.29 -35.09 -6.44
CA THR A 159 -4.40 -36.04 -6.59
C THR A 159 -3.91 -37.35 -7.15
N LYS A 160 -4.33 -38.48 -6.56
CA LYS A 160 -3.91 -39.81 -6.97
C LYS A 160 -5.04 -40.84 -6.85
N VAL A 161 -4.98 -41.80 -7.73
CA VAL A 161 -5.81 -43.02 -7.61
C VAL A 161 -5.30 -43.82 -6.41
N TYR A 162 -6.19 -44.04 -5.45
CA TYR A 162 -5.89 -44.88 -4.28
C TYR A 162 -6.12 -46.36 -4.59
N SER A 163 -7.26 -46.68 -5.18
CA SER A 163 -7.55 -48.01 -5.66
C SER A 163 -8.51 -48.00 -6.86
N ARG A 164 -8.42 -49.00 -7.74
CA ARG A 164 -9.36 -49.27 -8.78
C ARG A 164 -9.63 -50.75 -8.80
N ASP A 165 -10.91 -51.12 -8.67
CA ASP A 165 -11.39 -52.50 -8.68
C ASP A 165 -12.31 -52.70 -9.90
N THR A 166 -11.82 -53.44 -10.89
CA THR A 166 -12.58 -53.76 -12.11
C THR A 166 -12.99 -55.24 -12.06
N GLY A 167 -14.27 -55.51 -12.25
CA GLY A 167 -14.82 -56.87 -12.27
C GLY A 167 -14.18 -57.77 -13.33
N ILE A 168 -14.12 -59.07 -13.05
CA ILE A 168 -13.41 -60.05 -13.89
C ILE A 168 -13.90 -60.01 -15.35
N PHE A 169 -15.18 -59.70 -15.57
CA PHE A 169 -15.82 -59.64 -16.89
C PHE A 169 -16.01 -58.20 -17.39
N SER A 170 -15.39 -57.21 -16.76
CA SER A 170 -15.45 -55.80 -17.14
C SER A 170 -14.10 -55.31 -17.65
N SER A 171 -14.14 -54.29 -18.48
CA SER A 171 -12.98 -53.48 -18.82
C SER A 171 -13.02 -52.19 -18.03
N PRO A 172 -11.87 -51.61 -17.65
CA PRO A 172 -11.82 -50.28 -17.01
C PRO A 172 -12.51 -49.24 -17.88
N ASP A 173 -13.43 -48.49 -17.31
CA ASP A 173 -14.07 -47.37 -18.00
C ASP A 173 -13.14 -46.17 -18.09
N PRO A 174 -12.77 -45.71 -19.30
CA PRO A 174 -11.85 -44.58 -19.46
C PRO A 174 -12.43 -43.24 -18.94
N ASN A 175 -13.77 -43.11 -18.81
CA ASN A 175 -14.44 -41.90 -18.40
C ASN A 175 -14.64 -41.80 -16.88
N LEU A 176 -14.62 -42.95 -16.18
CA LEU A 176 -14.90 -43.01 -14.74
C LEU A 176 -14.00 -42.03 -13.91
N GLU A 177 -12.74 -41.92 -14.27
CA GLU A 177 -11.84 -41.00 -13.56
C GLU A 177 -12.25 -39.54 -13.77
N SER A 178 -12.64 -39.13 -14.97
CA SER A 178 -13.11 -37.77 -15.25
C SER A 178 -14.40 -37.47 -14.51
N GLU A 179 -15.34 -38.40 -14.47
CA GLU A 179 -16.61 -38.27 -13.74
C GLU A 179 -16.36 -38.10 -12.21
N VAL A 180 -15.44 -38.91 -11.67
CA VAL A 180 -15.09 -38.85 -10.24
C VAL A 180 -14.39 -37.51 -9.92
N ARG A 181 -13.59 -36.97 -10.83
CA ARG A 181 -12.98 -35.64 -10.66
C ARG A 181 -14.02 -34.53 -10.69
N GLU A 182 -14.98 -34.57 -11.62
CA GLU A 182 -16.08 -33.60 -11.65
C GLU A 182 -16.91 -33.65 -10.36
N GLU A 183 -17.22 -34.87 -9.88
CA GLU A 183 -17.92 -35.04 -8.62
C GLU A 183 -17.11 -34.50 -7.44
N ALA A 184 -15.79 -34.71 -7.45
CA ALA A 184 -14.89 -34.16 -6.45
C ALA A 184 -14.93 -32.62 -6.44
N GLU A 185 -14.86 -31.94 -7.57
CA GLU A 185 -14.97 -30.48 -7.66
C GLU A 185 -16.30 -29.96 -7.09
N ARG A 186 -17.43 -30.65 -7.47
CA ARG A 186 -18.73 -30.28 -6.91
C ARG A 186 -18.78 -30.42 -5.38
N GLN A 187 -18.26 -31.52 -4.86
CA GLN A 187 -18.27 -31.78 -3.42
C GLN A 187 -17.33 -30.81 -2.66
N LEU A 188 -16.15 -30.49 -3.20
CA LEU A 188 -15.23 -29.50 -2.63
C LEU A 188 -15.89 -28.14 -2.52
N GLN A 189 -16.60 -27.70 -3.57
CA GLN A 189 -17.32 -26.44 -3.56
C GLN A 189 -18.46 -26.45 -2.54
N GLN A 190 -19.23 -27.53 -2.46
CA GLN A 190 -20.33 -27.67 -1.50
C GLN A 190 -19.81 -27.62 -0.06
N ASP A 191 -18.74 -28.34 0.25
CA ASP A 191 -18.15 -28.35 1.59
C ASP A 191 -17.65 -26.93 1.96
N ALA A 192 -16.93 -26.25 1.07
CA ALA A 192 -16.47 -24.88 1.31
C ALA A 192 -17.65 -23.91 1.56
N LEU A 193 -18.76 -24.07 0.83
CA LEU A 193 -19.97 -23.26 1.04
C LEU A 193 -20.60 -23.55 2.40
N GLN A 194 -20.71 -24.83 2.79
CA GLN A 194 -21.23 -25.25 4.09
C GLN A 194 -20.35 -24.74 5.26
N ASP A 195 -19.03 -24.72 5.07
CA ASP A 195 -18.05 -24.20 6.04
C ASP A 195 -18.05 -22.67 6.09
N GLY A 196 -18.87 -22.00 5.27
CA GLY A 196 -19.10 -20.56 5.33
C GLY A 196 -18.02 -19.73 4.64
N ILE A 197 -17.35 -20.26 3.62
CA ILE A 197 -16.30 -19.57 2.87
C ILE A 197 -16.74 -18.17 2.38
N LEU A 198 -18.02 -18.01 1.96
CA LEU A 198 -18.53 -16.72 1.49
C LEU A 198 -18.59 -15.67 2.60
N LYS A 199 -18.95 -16.07 3.83
CA LYS A 199 -18.96 -15.16 4.96
C LYS A 199 -17.54 -14.67 5.28
N ILE A 200 -16.59 -15.59 5.32
CA ILE A 200 -15.17 -15.27 5.56
C ILE A 200 -14.63 -14.39 4.43
N ALA A 201 -14.98 -14.69 3.18
CA ALA A 201 -14.62 -13.88 2.03
C ALA A 201 -15.13 -12.45 2.15
N ALA A 202 -16.38 -12.26 2.52
CA ALA A 202 -16.99 -10.94 2.72
C ALA A 202 -16.32 -10.16 3.86
N ASP A 203 -16.06 -10.81 4.99
CA ASP A 203 -15.43 -10.17 6.15
C ASP A 203 -13.98 -9.74 5.86
N ASN A 204 -13.22 -10.61 5.17
CA ASN A 204 -11.85 -10.28 4.74
C ASN A 204 -11.82 -9.15 3.71
N ALA A 205 -12.77 -9.16 2.76
CA ALA A 205 -12.90 -8.09 1.77
C ALA A 205 -13.21 -6.74 2.42
N ARG A 206 -14.14 -6.72 3.39
CA ARG A 206 -14.44 -5.52 4.18
C ARG A 206 -13.20 -4.98 4.89
N SER A 207 -12.46 -5.87 5.55
CA SER A 207 -11.21 -5.50 6.24
C SER A 207 -10.18 -4.89 5.28
N THR A 208 -9.97 -5.52 4.13
CA THR A 208 -9.02 -5.08 3.11
C THR A 208 -9.42 -3.71 2.54
N ILE A 209 -10.69 -3.54 2.15
CA ILE A 209 -11.20 -2.29 1.59
C ILE A 209 -11.17 -1.17 2.64
N THR A 210 -11.53 -1.46 3.89
CA THR A 210 -11.43 -0.49 5.00
C THR A 210 -9.99 -0.01 5.17
N GLY A 211 -9.02 -0.93 5.21
CA GLY A 211 -7.60 -0.57 5.32
C GLY A 211 -7.13 0.32 4.17
N MET A 212 -7.54 -0.02 2.94
CA MET A 212 -7.22 0.78 1.75
C MET A 212 -7.82 2.19 1.83
N LEU A 213 -9.10 2.31 2.18
CA LEU A 213 -9.79 3.61 2.28
C LEU A 213 -9.24 4.47 3.41
N THR A 214 -8.87 3.87 4.54
CA THR A 214 -8.17 4.56 5.63
C THR A 214 -6.81 5.09 5.15
N GLY A 215 -6.09 4.33 4.33
CA GLY A 215 -4.85 4.77 3.68
C GLY A 215 -5.05 5.96 2.73
N PHE A 216 -6.24 6.14 2.16
CA PHE A 216 -6.61 7.32 1.36
C PHE A 216 -7.04 8.53 2.20
N GLY A 217 -7.06 8.41 3.53
CA GLY A 217 -7.37 9.50 4.44
C GLY A 217 -8.83 9.55 4.90
N PHE A 218 -9.65 8.54 4.61
CA PHE A 218 -10.97 8.43 5.21
C PHE A 218 -10.86 7.96 6.66
N HIS A 219 -11.60 8.61 7.56
CA HIS A 219 -11.59 8.29 9.00
C HIS A 219 -12.78 7.42 9.41
N GLU A 220 -13.85 7.47 8.66
CA GLU A 220 -15.05 6.67 8.90
C GLU A 220 -15.44 5.93 7.62
N VAL A 221 -15.39 4.61 7.67
CA VAL A 221 -15.67 3.72 6.54
C VAL A 221 -16.83 2.81 6.92
N ASP A 222 -17.96 2.93 6.20
CA ASP A 222 -19.16 2.10 6.36
C ASP A 222 -19.33 1.22 5.11
N LEU A 223 -19.18 -0.10 5.28
CA LEU A 223 -19.29 -1.09 4.20
C LEU A 223 -20.53 -1.96 4.44
N ARG A 224 -21.48 -1.93 3.51
CA ARG A 224 -22.76 -2.63 3.54
C ARG A 224 -22.84 -3.68 2.48
#